data_d69ee9308438f997e82d006ed963a073
#
_entry.id   d69ee9308438f997e82d006ed963a073
#
_cell.length_a   1.000
_cell.length_b   1.000
_cell.length_c   1.000
_cell.angle_alpha   90.00
_cell.angle_beta   90.00
_cell.angle_gamma   90.00
#
_symmetry.space_group_name_H-M   'P 1'
#
loop_
_entity.id
_entity.type
_entity.pdbx_description
1 polymer ?
#
loop_
_entity_poly.entity_id
_entity_poly.type
_entity_poly.pdbx_seq_one_letter_code
_entity_poly.pdbx_strand_id
1 'polypeptide(L)'
;FIKTRALEYLLEVIQPDCQLVCITRWLPADVAAGVSDTEIFEIIEGRDNYELRLLDDLHAKLFAGDTACLVGSANVTLKGLGLLPRSNTELLVESSTTDDSVDAFIKLVQSRSRPATAEEARQVERLAEELRAVERRPAERDTFWFPTTTRPDRAYEWYHAATEVGHRTPVE
;
A
#
# COMPACT_ATOMS: atom_id res chain seq x y z
N PHE A 1 0.66 -2.66 -0.90
CA PHE A 1 0.01 -1.81 -1.91
C PHE A 1 0.29 -2.32 -3.30
N ILE A 2 -0.69 -2.19 -4.19
CA ILE A 2 -0.60 -2.54 -5.60
C ILE A 2 -1.01 -1.32 -6.43
N LYS A 3 -0.16 -0.95 -7.40
CA LYS A 3 -0.40 0.14 -8.35
C LYS A 3 -0.65 -0.44 -9.74
N THR A 4 -1.62 0.09 -10.45
CA THR A 4 -2.08 -0.34 -11.78
C THR A 4 -0.92 -0.61 -12.74
N ARG A 5 -0.07 0.37 -12.99
CA ARG A 5 1.07 0.21 -13.93
C ARG A 5 2.09 -0.84 -13.52
N ALA A 6 2.30 -1.04 -12.22
CA ALA A 6 3.21 -2.07 -11.74
C ALA A 6 2.62 -3.47 -11.89
N LEU A 7 1.30 -3.60 -11.69
CA LEU A 7 0.59 -4.84 -11.93
C LEU A 7 0.60 -5.18 -13.42
N GLU A 8 0.26 -4.25 -14.30
CA GLU A 8 0.31 -4.44 -15.77
C GLU A 8 1.68 -4.97 -16.20
N TYR A 9 2.78 -4.36 -15.73
CA TYR A 9 4.13 -4.84 -16.03
C TYR A 9 4.38 -6.28 -15.56
N LEU A 10 3.93 -6.64 -14.35
CA LEU A 10 4.05 -8.04 -13.87
C LEU A 10 3.26 -9.00 -14.74
N LEU A 11 2.07 -8.60 -15.19
CA LEU A 11 1.21 -9.42 -16.04
C LEU A 11 1.76 -9.64 -17.45
N GLU A 12 2.67 -8.79 -17.93
CA GLU A 12 3.40 -9.01 -19.20
C GLU A 12 4.43 -10.15 -19.10
N VAL A 13 4.94 -10.41 -17.90
CA VAL A 13 5.98 -11.44 -17.67
C VAL A 13 5.44 -12.74 -17.05
N ILE A 14 4.26 -12.70 -16.45
CA ILE A 14 3.58 -13.88 -15.91
C ILE A 14 2.98 -14.70 -17.07
N GLN A 15 3.12 -16.03 -17.01
CA GLN A 15 2.55 -16.92 -18.01
C GLN A 15 1.02 -16.74 -18.08
N PRO A 16 0.41 -16.70 -19.29
CA PRO A 16 -1.02 -16.42 -19.46
C PRO A 16 -1.96 -17.42 -18.78
N ASP A 17 -1.52 -18.66 -18.59
CA ASP A 17 -2.26 -19.76 -17.95
C ASP A 17 -2.00 -19.85 -16.44
N CYS A 18 -1.15 -18.99 -15.89
CA CYS A 18 -0.89 -18.93 -14.45
C CYS A 18 -2.15 -18.49 -13.70
N GLN A 19 -2.45 -19.16 -12.60
CA GLN A 19 -3.43 -18.65 -11.64
C GLN A 19 -2.80 -17.56 -10.80
N LEU A 20 -3.45 -16.42 -10.70
CA LEU A 20 -2.96 -15.28 -9.93
C LEU A 20 -3.97 -14.87 -8.85
N VAL A 21 -3.52 -14.86 -7.61
CA VAL A 21 -4.28 -14.28 -6.49
C VAL A 21 -3.56 -13.04 -5.99
N CYS A 22 -4.17 -11.89 -6.18
CA CYS A 22 -3.71 -10.63 -5.63
C CYS A 22 -4.46 -10.32 -4.33
N ILE A 23 -3.75 -10.15 -3.22
CA ILE A 23 -4.36 -9.74 -1.95
C ILE A 23 -3.79 -8.38 -1.55
N THR A 24 -4.67 -7.42 -1.37
CA THR A 24 -4.29 -6.04 -1.04
C THR A 24 -5.26 -5.43 -0.04
N ARG A 25 -5.05 -4.16 0.31
CA ARG A 25 -6.02 -3.39 1.07
C ARG A 25 -6.41 -2.13 0.31
N TRP A 26 -7.67 -1.76 0.45
CA TRP A 26 -8.22 -0.52 -0.09
C TRP A 26 -8.78 0.35 1.03
N LEU A 27 -7.92 1.08 1.71
CA LEU A 27 -8.37 2.13 2.60
C LEU A 27 -8.53 3.42 1.78
N PRO A 28 -9.64 4.18 1.93
CA PRO A 28 -9.83 5.43 1.19
C PRO A 28 -8.67 6.42 1.35
N ALA A 29 -8.04 6.47 2.53
CA ALA A 29 -6.86 7.29 2.78
C ALA A 29 -5.64 6.86 1.94
N ASP A 30 -5.40 5.54 1.77
CA ASP A 30 -4.30 5.03 0.95
C ASP A 30 -4.53 5.35 -0.53
N VAL A 31 -5.77 5.25 -1.01
CA VAL A 31 -6.15 5.59 -2.38
C VAL A 31 -6.09 7.11 -2.59
N ALA A 32 -6.58 7.91 -1.64
CA ALA A 32 -6.48 9.37 -1.68
C ALA A 32 -5.03 9.85 -1.75
N ALA A 33 -4.14 9.23 -0.96
CA ALA A 33 -2.70 9.49 -0.98
C ALA A 33 -1.98 8.97 -2.24
N GLY A 34 -2.67 8.24 -3.12
CA GLY A 34 -2.12 7.70 -4.36
C GLY A 34 -1.13 6.55 -4.15
N VAL A 35 -1.17 5.85 -3.01
CA VAL A 35 -0.28 4.71 -2.73
C VAL A 35 -0.89 3.37 -3.11
N SER A 36 -2.20 3.30 -3.33
CA SER A 36 -2.95 2.14 -3.82
C SER A 36 -3.91 2.57 -4.92
N ASP A 37 -4.25 1.68 -5.84
CA ASP A 37 -5.19 1.92 -6.94
C ASP A 37 -6.36 0.95 -6.89
N THR A 38 -7.57 1.44 -7.11
CA THR A 38 -8.78 0.62 -7.24
C THR A 38 -8.97 0.09 -8.66
N GLU A 39 -8.39 0.73 -9.66
CA GLU A 39 -8.44 0.35 -11.08
C GLU A 39 -7.84 -1.02 -11.37
N ILE A 40 -7.02 -1.56 -10.44
CA ILE A 40 -6.51 -2.93 -10.54
C ILE A 40 -7.65 -3.97 -10.58
N PHE A 41 -8.86 -3.62 -10.09
CA PHE A 41 -10.04 -4.48 -10.16
C PHE A 41 -10.39 -4.81 -11.61
N GLU A 42 -10.47 -3.81 -12.48
CA GLU A 42 -10.84 -3.98 -13.89
C GLU A 42 -9.84 -4.86 -14.66
N ILE A 43 -8.54 -4.75 -14.30
CA ILE A 43 -7.48 -5.55 -14.91
C ILE A 43 -7.63 -7.03 -14.53
N ILE A 44 -7.95 -7.30 -13.27
CA ILE A 44 -8.08 -8.65 -12.72
C ILE A 44 -9.41 -9.28 -13.16
N GLU A 45 -10.53 -8.56 -13.08
CA GLU A 45 -11.86 -9.06 -13.44
C GLU A 45 -11.95 -9.54 -14.90
N GLY A 46 -11.16 -8.94 -15.79
CA GLY A 46 -11.12 -9.32 -17.20
C GLY A 46 -10.48 -10.68 -17.51
N ARG A 47 -10.05 -11.45 -16.47
CA ARG A 47 -9.30 -12.72 -16.63
C ARG A 47 -9.83 -13.80 -15.69
N ASP A 48 -10.30 -14.91 -16.26
CA ASP A 48 -10.94 -16.01 -15.52
C ASP A 48 -10.03 -16.71 -14.50
N ASN A 49 -8.70 -16.65 -14.70
CA ASN A 49 -7.70 -17.28 -13.85
C ASN A 49 -7.08 -16.33 -12.81
N TYR A 50 -7.61 -15.10 -12.69
CA TYR A 50 -7.12 -14.10 -11.73
C TYR A 50 -8.17 -13.80 -10.68
N GLU A 51 -7.72 -13.57 -9.46
CA GLU A 51 -8.57 -13.21 -8.32
C GLU A 51 -7.98 -12.02 -7.57
N LEU A 52 -8.81 -11.02 -7.28
CA LEU A 52 -8.47 -9.92 -6.38
C LEU A 52 -9.21 -10.07 -5.06
N ARG A 53 -8.47 -10.04 -3.99
CA ARG A 53 -8.99 -10.15 -2.62
C ARG A 53 -8.54 -8.97 -1.76
N LEU A 54 -9.35 -8.64 -0.76
CA LEU A 54 -9.09 -7.53 0.15
C LEU A 54 -8.90 -8.03 1.59
N LEU A 55 -7.91 -7.44 2.27
CA LEU A 55 -7.68 -7.63 3.69
C LEU A 55 -7.24 -6.29 4.29
N ASP A 56 -8.10 -5.66 5.08
CA ASP A 56 -7.99 -4.25 5.46
C ASP A 56 -6.78 -3.95 6.37
N ASP A 57 -6.32 -4.91 7.15
CA ASP A 57 -5.13 -4.80 8.02
C ASP A 57 -3.84 -5.36 7.37
N LEU A 58 -3.87 -5.71 6.08
CA LEU A 58 -2.70 -6.26 5.40
C LEU A 58 -1.57 -5.22 5.27
N HIS A 59 -0.39 -5.56 5.78
CA HIS A 59 0.83 -4.75 5.58
C HIS A 59 2.04 -5.58 5.12
N ALA A 60 1.89 -6.88 4.93
CA ALA A 60 2.95 -7.74 4.40
C ALA A 60 3.22 -7.49 2.91
N LYS A 61 4.42 -7.82 2.47
CA LYS A 61 4.84 -7.86 1.06
C LYS A 61 5.44 -9.24 0.82
N LEU A 62 4.68 -10.04 0.10
CA LEU A 62 5.01 -11.42 -0.24
C LEU A 62 4.66 -11.65 -1.72
N PHE A 63 5.60 -12.17 -2.47
CA PHE A 63 5.42 -12.64 -3.84
C PHE A 63 5.66 -14.14 -3.82
N ALA A 64 4.62 -14.92 -3.99
CA ALA A 64 4.68 -16.38 -3.90
C ALA A 64 4.42 -17.03 -5.26
N GLY A 65 5.30 -17.93 -5.65
CA GLY A 65 5.10 -18.91 -6.73
C GLY A 65 4.76 -20.28 -6.14
N ASP A 66 4.91 -21.34 -6.95
CA ASP A 66 4.54 -22.69 -6.53
C ASP A 66 5.44 -23.24 -5.40
N THR A 67 6.73 -22.98 -5.46
CA THR A 67 7.72 -23.55 -4.53
C THR A 67 8.59 -22.52 -3.83
N ALA A 68 8.71 -21.31 -4.39
CA ALA A 68 9.54 -20.24 -3.87
C ALA A 68 8.74 -18.96 -3.66
N CYS A 69 9.18 -18.14 -2.72
CA CYS A 69 8.60 -16.82 -2.49
C CYS A 69 9.68 -15.78 -2.18
N LEU A 70 9.32 -14.52 -2.39
CA LEU A 70 10.10 -13.37 -1.96
C LEU A 70 9.34 -12.63 -0.86
N VAL A 71 9.98 -12.40 0.26
CA VAL A 71 9.42 -11.66 1.40
C VAL A 71 10.28 -10.44 1.66
N GLY A 72 9.67 -9.28 1.88
CA GLY A 72 10.48 -8.09 2.17
C GLY A 72 9.71 -6.78 2.25
N SER A 73 10.36 -5.71 1.81
CA SER A 73 9.82 -4.36 1.92
C SER A 73 9.12 -3.84 0.67
N ALA A 74 9.39 -4.43 -0.51
CA ALA A 74 8.89 -3.95 -1.79
C ALA A 74 7.37 -4.11 -1.96
N ASN A 75 6.69 -3.01 -2.24
CA ASN A 75 5.30 -3.04 -2.71
C ASN A 75 5.25 -3.27 -4.23
N VAL A 76 4.09 -3.69 -4.77
CA VAL A 76 3.83 -3.76 -6.21
C VAL A 76 3.64 -2.33 -6.76
N THR A 77 4.75 -1.61 -6.86
CA THR A 77 4.83 -0.25 -7.42
C THR A 77 6.05 -0.17 -8.32
N LEU A 78 6.05 0.72 -9.30
CA LEU A 78 7.21 0.87 -10.19
C LEU A 78 8.51 1.19 -9.43
N LYS A 79 8.41 1.98 -8.35
CA LYS A 79 9.56 2.27 -7.48
C LYS A 79 9.97 1.09 -6.61
N GLY A 80 8.99 0.35 -6.07
CA GLY A 80 9.24 -0.83 -5.23
C GLY A 80 9.85 -1.99 -6.04
N LEU A 81 9.45 -2.14 -7.31
CA LEU A 81 9.96 -3.17 -8.20
C LEU A 81 11.26 -2.78 -8.92
N GLY A 82 11.83 -1.61 -8.65
CA GLY A 82 13.08 -1.20 -9.28
C GLY A 82 12.95 -0.79 -10.76
N LEU A 83 11.75 -0.49 -11.24
CA LEU A 83 11.45 -0.25 -12.65
C LEU A 83 11.63 1.23 -13.08
N LEU A 84 12.09 2.08 -12.19
CA LEU A 84 12.36 3.49 -12.46
C LEU A 84 13.81 3.86 -12.18
N PRO A 85 14.39 4.88 -12.85
CA PRO A 85 15.76 5.33 -12.62
C PRO A 85 16.03 5.78 -11.15
N ARG A 86 14.99 6.23 -10.46
CA ARG A 86 15.02 6.58 -9.03
C ARG A 86 14.00 5.73 -8.27
N SER A 87 14.34 4.47 -8.11
CA SER A 87 13.54 3.51 -7.35
C SER A 87 13.88 3.57 -5.85
N ASN A 88 13.03 2.93 -5.04
CA ASN A 88 13.30 2.76 -3.63
C ASN A 88 14.50 1.82 -3.42
N THR A 89 15.15 1.93 -2.25
CA THR A 89 16.04 0.88 -1.76
C THR A 89 15.19 -0.14 -1.02
N GLU A 90 15.06 -1.33 -1.58
CA GLU A 90 14.21 -2.41 -1.04
C GLU A 90 15.07 -3.61 -0.69
N LEU A 91 14.62 -4.40 0.27
CA LEU A 91 15.20 -5.69 0.61
C LEU A 91 14.17 -6.79 0.37
N LEU A 92 14.52 -7.78 -0.43
CA LEU A 92 13.74 -9.00 -0.62
C LEU A 92 14.62 -10.20 -0.24
N VAL A 93 14.03 -11.14 0.48
CA VAL A 93 14.66 -12.40 0.88
C VAL A 93 13.88 -13.53 0.24
N GLU A 94 14.58 -14.41 -0.43
CA GLU A 94 14.00 -15.63 -0.96
C GLU A 94 13.76 -16.66 0.16
N SER A 95 12.61 -17.31 0.12
CA SER A 95 12.22 -18.40 1.00
C SER A 95 11.41 -19.45 0.23
N SER A 96 11.08 -20.56 0.86
CA SER A 96 10.19 -21.57 0.30
C SER A 96 8.73 -21.29 0.71
N THR A 97 7.79 -21.51 -0.21
CA THR A 97 6.36 -21.51 0.10
C THR A 97 5.96 -22.70 0.99
N THR A 98 6.82 -23.72 1.09
CA THR A 98 6.64 -24.87 2.00
C THR A 98 7.29 -24.68 3.37
N ASP A 99 7.93 -23.53 3.63
CA ASP A 99 8.34 -23.18 4.99
C ASP A 99 7.10 -23.01 5.87
N ASP A 100 7.08 -23.65 7.05
CA ASP A 100 5.92 -23.70 7.93
C ASP A 100 5.37 -22.30 8.26
N SER A 101 6.23 -21.31 8.45
CA SER A 101 5.84 -19.95 8.78
C SER A 101 5.23 -19.24 7.59
N VAL A 102 5.79 -19.44 6.40
CA VAL A 102 5.29 -18.85 5.15
C VAL A 102 3.97 -19.48 4.76
N ASP A 103 3.86 -20.80 4.76
CA ASP A 103 2.64 -21.53 4.43
C ASP A 103 1.50 -21.16 5.40
N ALA A 104 1.77 -21.14 6.71
CA ALA A 104 0.81 -20.70 7.71
C ALA A 104 0.33 -19.27 7.48
N PHE A 105 1.25 -18.35 7.11
CA PHE A 105 0.91 -16.97 6.79
C PHE A 105 0.05 -16.86 5.53
N ILE A 106 0.40 -17.57 4.45
CA ILE A 106 -0.38 -17.59 3.20
C ILE A 106 -1.82 -18.08 3.48
N LYS A 107 -1.96 -19.19 4.20
CA LYS A 107 -3.28 -19.74 4.60
C LYS A 107 -4.08 -18.75 5.46
N LEU A 108 -3.42 -18.09 6.40
CA LEU A 108 -4.04 -17.07 7.24
C LEU A 108 -4.60 -15.91 6.40
N VAL A 109 -3.78 -15.34 5.53
CA VAL A 109 -4.17 -14.20 4.69
C VAL A 109 -5.29 -14.57 3.72
N GLN A 110 -5.21 -15.75 3.10
CA GLN A 110 -6.26 -16.27 2.23
C GLN A 110 -7.58 -16.47 2.98
N SER A 111 -7.54 -17.06 4.17
CA SER A 111 -8.76 -17.34 4.99
C SER A 111 -9.42 -16.06 5.51
N ARG A 112 -8.65 -15.00 5.77
CA ARG A 112 -9.15 -13.73 6.30
C ARG A 112 -9.55 -12.74 5.23
N SER A 113 -9.03 -12.89 4.02
CA SER A 113 -9.34 -12.00 2.91
C SER A 113 -10.72 -12.34 2.29
N ARG A 114 -11.36 -11.33 1.73
CA ARG A 114 -12.62 -11.44 0.99
C ARG A 114 -12.43 -11.07 -0.47
N PRO A 115 -13.21 -11.62 -1.42
CA PRO A 115 -13.17 -11.16 -2.81
C PRO A 115 -13.45 -9.65 -2.90
N ALA A 116 -12.70 -8.96 -3.75
CA ALA A 116 -13.01 -7.58 -4.10
C ALA A 116 -14.24 -7.53 -5.00
N THR A 117 -14.99 -6.44 -4.92
CA THR A 117 -16.15 -6.20 -5.78
C THR A 117 -16.06 -4.86 -6.49
N ALA A 118 -16.71 -4.75 -7.65
CA ALA A 118 -16.81 -3.48 -8.38
C ALA A 118 -17.49 -2.38 -7.54
N GLU A 119 -18.42 -2.76 -6.66
CA GLU A 119 -19.08 -1.80 -5.78
C GLU A 119 -18.12 -1.25 -4.73
N GLU A 120 -17.29 -2.11 -4.11
CA GLU A 120 -16.25 -1.67 -3.17
C GLU A 120 -15.22 -0.77 -3.85
N ALA A 121 -14.77 -1.12 -5.07
CA ALA A 121 -13.85 -0.27 -5.83
C ALA A 121 -14.43 1.14 -6.04
N ARG A 122 -15.68 1.23 -6.51
CA ARG A 122 -16.37 2.53 -6.69
C ARG A 122 -16.58 3.28 -5.38
N GLN A 123 -16.93 2.59 -4.30
CA GLN A 123 -17.14 3.21 -3.00
C GLN A 123 -15.86 3.77 -2.42
N VAL A 124 -14.78 3.01 -2.47
CA VAL A 124 -13.47 3.45 -1.98
C VAL A 124 -12.96 4.64 -2.77
N GLU A 125 -13.10 4.63 -4.12
CA GLU A 125 -12.68 5.77 -4.95
C GLU A 125 -13.48 7.04 -4.64
N ARG A 126 -14.81 6.93 -4.49
CA ARG A 126 -15.64 8.06 -4.09
C ARG A 126 -15.19 8.67 -2.76
N LEU A 127 -14.95 7.83 -1.74
CA LEU A 127 -14.47 8.31 -0.44
C LEU A 127 -13.06 8.92 -0.53
N ALA A 128 -12.20 8.36 -1.38
CA ALA A 128 -10.87 8.92 -1.63
C ALA A 128 -10.95 10.29 -2.31
N GLU A 129 -11.87 10.47 -3.26
CA GLU A 129 -12.12 11.78 -3.88
C GLU A 129 -12.62 12.83 -2.86
N GLU A 130 -13.51 12.43 -1.97
CA GLU A 130 -13.98 13.30 -0.87
C GLU A 130 -12.81 13.73 0.04
N LEU A 131 -11.91 12.82 0.39
CA LEU A 131 -10.71 13.12 1.19
C LEU A 131 -9.78 14.08 0.44
N ARG A 132 -9.49 13.83 -0.84
CA ARG A 132 -8.69 14.74 -1.68
C ARG A 132 -9.31 16.13 -1.79
N ALA A 133 -10.65 16.22 -1.84
CA ALA A 133 -11.36 17.50 -1.90
C ALA A 133 -11.26 18.29 -0.59
N VAL A 134 -11.26 17.61 0.56
CA VAL A 134 -11.05 18.23 1.87
C VAL A 134 -9.62 18.78 1.98
N GLU A 135 -8.62 18.01 1.58
CA GLU A 135 -7.21 18.44 1.61
C GLU A 135 -6.92 19.62 0.63
N ARG A 136 -7.65 19.68 -0.48
CA ARG A 136 -7.53 20.80 -1.46
C ARG A 136 -8.24 22.07 -1.05
N ARG A 137 -9.16 22.02 -0.06
CA ARG A 137 -9.68 23.26 0.50
C ARG A 137 -8.51 24.01 1.11
N PRO A 138 -8.24 25.27 0.66
CA PRO A 138 -7.26 26.08 1.36
C PRO A 138 -7.70 26.04 2.81
N ALA A 139 -6.83 25.56 3.68
CA ALA A 139 -7.07 25.72 5.10
C ALA A 139 -7.42 27.20 5.27
N GLU A 140 -8.65 27.54 5.68
CA GLU A 140 -8.86 28.80 6.33
C GLU A 140 -7.68 28.86 7.28
N ARG A 141 -6.85 29.88 7.14
CA ARG A 141 -5.60 30.00 7.88
C ARG A 141 -5.95 29.99 9.37
N ASP A 142 -6.29 28.83 9.87
CA ASP A 142 -5.91 28.50 11.22
C ASP A 142 -4.41 28.67 11.17
N THR A 143 -3.98 29.77 11.71
CA THR A 143 -2.60 30.08 11.92
C THR A 143 -2.04 28.94 12.75
N PHE A 144 -1.74 27.82 12.07
CA PHE A 144 -0.91 26.78 12.66
C PHE A 144 0.42 27.47 12.87
N TRP A 145 0.55 27.98 14.07
CA TRP A 145 1.69 28.76 14.47
C TRP A 145 2.90 27.83 14.49
N PHE A 146 3.63 27.80 13.38
CA PHE A 146 4.98 27.29 13.36
C PHE A 146 5.85 28.40 13.96
N PRO A 147 6.53 28.15 15.11
CA PRO A 147 7.45 29.15 15.63
C PRO A 147 8.53 29.39 14.58
N THR A 148 8.51 30.58 13.97
CA THR A 148 9.50 31.01 12.97
C THR A 148 10.92 31.05 13.53
N THR A 149 11.07 30.80 14.83
CA THR A 149 12.35 30.73 15.56
C THR A 149 12.86 29.32 15.78
N THR A 150 12.13 28.27 15.35
CA THR A 150 12.61 26.88 15.52
C THR A 150 13.71 26.59 14.51
N ARG A 151 14.89 26.22 14.99
CA ARG A 151 15.97 25.81 14.11
C ARG A 151 15.55 24.56 13.34
N PRO A 152 15.82 24.47 12.03
CA PRO A 152 15.41 23.33 11.19
C PRO A 152 15.93 21.98 11.71
N ASP A 153 17.06 21.96 12.39
CA ASP A 153 17.69 20.77 13.02
C ASP A 153 16.93 20.25 14.25
N ARG A 154 16.08 21.09 14.88
CA ARG A 154 15.23 20.70 16.02
C ARG A 154 13.78 20.44 15.68
N ALA A 155 13.33 20.72 14.46
CA ALA A 155 11.97 20.49 14.04
C ALA A 155 11.55 19.00 14.13
N TYR A 156 12.51 18.10 13.88
CA TYR A 156 12.32 16.66 14.00
C TYR A 156 12.09 16.21 15.45
N GLU A 157 12.86 16.71 16.39
CA GLU A 157 12.72 16.40 17.82
C GLU A 157 11.37 16.90 18.36
N TRP A 158 10.93 18.06 17.90
CA TRP A 158 9.64 18.63 18.28
C TRP A 158 8.46 17.80 17.74
N TYR A 159 8.54 17.34 16.47
CA TYR A 159 7.54 16.49 15.87
C TYR A 159 7.39 15.15 16.60
N HIS A 160 8.50 14.50 16.93
CA HIS A 160 8.50 13.27 17.73
C HIS A 160 7.93 13.48 19.14
N ALA A 161 8.31 14.54 19.82
CA ALA A 161 7.78 14.85 21.15
C ALA A 161 6.28 15.12 21.13
N ALA A 162 5.76 15.75 20.08
CA ALA A 162 4.33 16.01 19.93
C ALA A 162 3.52 14.73 19.64
N THR A 163 4.10 13.75 18.95
CA THR A 163 3.45 12.47 18.62
C THR A 163 3.48 11.47 19.78
N GLU A 164 4.52 11.51 20.61
CA GLU A 164 4.67 10.56 21.72
C GLU A 164 3.91 10.96 23.00
N VAL A 165 3.61 12.22 23.24
CA VAL A 165 3.16 12.69 24.56
C VAL A 165 1.86 13.46 24.56
N GLY A 166 1.13 13.55 23.46
CA GLY A 166 -0.21 14.16 23.43
C GLY A 166 -0.44 15.38 24.35
N HIS A 167 0.53 16.20 24.63
CA HIS A 167 0.57 17.48 25.34
C HIS A 167 1.92 17.67 26.03
N ARG A 168 2.88 18.24 25.32
CA ARG A 168 3.95 18.98 25.98
C ARG A 168 4.13 20.33 25.32
N THR A 169 4.05 21.35 26.12
CA THR A 169 4.48 22.71 25.77
C THR A 169 5.95 22.69 25.30
N PRO A 170 6.29 23.50 24.30
CA PRO A 170 7.67 23.62 23.84
C PRO A 170 8.59 23.93 24.99
N VAL A 171 9.71 23.24 25.10
CA VAL A 171 10.81 23.65 25.95
C VAL A 171 11.53 24.78 25.22
N GLU A 172 11.63 25.93 25.86
CA GLU A 172 12.36 27.12 25.39
C GLU A 172 13.85 26.82 25.09
#